data_079d1bf0b8769753fb934586303dd946
#
_entry.id   079d1bf0b8769753fb934586303dd946
#
_cell.length_a   1.000
_cell.length_b   1.000
_cell.length_c   1.000
_cell.angle_alpha   90.00
_cell.angle_beta   90.00
_cell.angle_gamma   90.00
#
_symmetry.space_group_name_H-M   'P 1'
#
loop_
_entity.id
_entity.type
_entity.pdbx_description
1 polymer ?
#
loop_
_entity_poly.entity_id
_entity_poly.type
_entity_poly.pdbx_seq_one_letter_code
_entity_poly.pdbx_strand_id
1 'polypeptide(L)'
;NTVAFDKTGTLTTGRFEVTTVESTEIPVSDLLSILLSVERKSTHPVAQAVVRYAEKQDSVPMEITDMRELAGHGVEAIVNGRQVLVGNIRLLAERDIPVPKELSDSVSTVVVCAIDGKYAGHLLLSDTLKKDAVDAIRRLKDLDVKDICLLSGDKQEIVNQFAERLGVDKAYGNLLPEDKAAYIERLTAEPDKSVAFVGDGMNDAPVLALSDVGI
;
A
#
# COMPACT_ATOMS: atom_id res chain seq x y z
N ASN A 1 0.84 11.27 27.77
CA ASN A 1 1.74 10.15 27.98
C ASN A 1 1.49 8.97 27.01
N THR A 2 0.45 9.09 26.15
CA THR A 2 0.11 8.13 25.10
C THR A 2 0.02 8.87 23.76
N VAL A 3 0.63 8.33 22.71
CA VAL A 3 0.53 8.87 21.35
C VAL A 3 0.06 7.76 20.41
N ALA A 4 -1.05 7.99 19.74
CA ALA A 4 -1.57 7.12 18.69
C ALA A 4 -1.37 7.76 17.33
N PHE A 5 -0.90 6.99 16.36
CA PHE A 5 -0.67 7.44 15.00
C PHE A 5 -1.60 6.72 14.03
N ASP A 6 -2.16 7.47 13.08
CA ASP A 6 -2.58 6.86 11.84
C ASP A 6 -1.36 6.46 11.00
N LYS A 7 -1.51 5.42 10.16
CA LYS A 7 -0.42 4.96 9.30
C LYS A 7 -0.34 5.79 8.02
N THR A 8 -1.43 5.78 7.24
CA THR A 8 -1.42 6.23 5.84
C THR A 8 -1.50 7.74 5.74
N GLY A 9 -0.51 8.36 5.04
CA GLY A 9 -0.44 9.82 4.94
C GLY A 9 0.22 10.50 6.16
N THR A 10 0.24 9.86 7.33
CA THR A 10 0.81 10.38 8.58
C THR A 10 2.25 9.90 8.78
N LEU A 11 2.47 8.61 9.06
CA LEU A 11 3.80 8.01 9.16
C LEU A 11 4.33 7.55 7.81
N THR A 12 3.45 7.35 6.84
CA THR A 12 3.80 7.04 5.46
C THR A 12 3.51 8.24 4.56
N THR A 13 4.05 8.18 3.35
CA THR A 13 3.83 9.24 2.34
C THR A 13 2.46 9.14 1.67
N GLY A 14 1.70 8.06 1.90
CA GLY A 14 0.49 7.72 1.15
C GLY A 14 0.78 7.37 -0.31
N ARG A 15 2.05 7.16 -0.67
CA ARG A 15 2.48 6.83 -2.03
C ARG A 15 3.04 5.43 -2.08
N PHE A 16 2.52 4.64 -3.02
CA PHE A 16 3.10 3.34 -3.32
C PHE A 16 4.43 3.47 -4.03
N GLU A 17 5.37 2.60 -3.68
CA GLU A 17 6.64 2.38 -4.40
C GLU A 17 6.78 0.91 -4.74
N VAL A 18 7.33 0.63 -5.93
CA VAL A 18 7.67 -0.73 -6.35
C VAL A 18 8.90 -1.19 -5.57
N THR A 19 8.76 -2.30 -4.86
CA THR A 19 9.82 -2.89 -4.03
C THR A 19 10.47 -4.09 -4.70
N THR A 20 9.71 -4.83 -5.51
CA THR A 20 10.16 -6.04 -6.19
C THR A 20 9.55 -6.09 -7.58
N VAL A 21 10.32 -6.56 -8.56
CA VAL A 21 9.86 -6.89 -9.91
C VAL A 21 10.38 -8.29 -10.22
N GLU A 22 9.46 -9.18 -10.57
CA GLU A 22 9.80 -10.53 -11.03
C GLU A 22 9.12 -10.83 -12.36
N SER A 23 9.89 -11.37 -13.28
CA SER A 23 9.44 -11.78 -14.62
C SER A 23 9.87 -13.23 -14.86
N THR A 24 8.98 -14.04 -15.45
CA THR A 24 9.21 -15.48 -15.66
C THR A 24 9.47 -15.87 -17.10
N GLU A 25 8.71 -15.30 -18.02
CA GLU A 25 8.68 -15.73 -19.44
C GLU A 25 9.34 -14.72 -20.39
N ILE A 26 9.56 -13.49 -19.95
CA ILE A 26 10.07 -12.38 -20.77
C ILE A 26 11.13 -11.60 -19.99
N PRO A 27 11.99 -10.80 -20.65
CA PRO A 27 12.89 -9.87 -19.96
C PRO A 27 12.12 -8.89 -19.06
N VAL A 28 12.70 -8.52 -17.91
CA VAL A 28 12.11 -7.51 -17.00
C VAL A 28 11.85 -6.18 -17.73
N SER A 29 12.73 -5.78 -18.66
CA SER A 29 12.55 -4.57 -19.47
C SER A 29 11.25 -4.61 -20.28
N ASP A 30 10.92 -5.77 -20.84
CA ASP A 30 9.72 -5.94 -21.66
C ASP A 30 8.47 -5.95 -20.78
N LEU A 31 8.52 -6.62 -19.62
CA LEU A 31 7.46 -6.58 -18.63
C LEU A 31 7.16 -5.14 -18.20
N LEU A 32 8.19 -4.36 -17.86
CA LEU A 32 8.04 -2.96 -17.46
C LEU A 32 7.49 -2.08 -18.59
N SER A 33 7.89 -2.33 -19.84
CA SER A 33 7.38 -1.62 -21.02
C SER A 33 5.89 -1.91 -21.27
N ILE A 34 5.47 -3.16 -21.08
CA ILE A 34 4.05 -3.56 -21.14
C ILE A 34 3.24 -2.85 -20.02
N LEU A 35 3.72 -2.95 -18.77
CA LEU A 35 3.05 -2.34 -17.62
C LEU A 35 2.96 -0.82 -17.76
N LEU A 36 4.04 -0.17 -18.20
CA LEU A 36 4.05 1.27 -18.50
C LEU A 36 2.97 1.63 -19.52
N SER A 37 2.85 0.83 -20.60
CA SER A 37 1.89 1.08 -21.67
C SER A 37 0.46 1.02 -21.16
N VAL A 38 0.13 -0.03 -20.39
CA VAL A 38 -1.22 -0.30 -19.88
C VAL A 38 -1.61 0.69 -18.78
N GLU A 39 -0.72 0.97 -17.82
CA GLU A 39 -1.02 1.78 -16.63
C GLU A 39 -0.89 3.29 -16.85
N ARG A 40 -0.29 3.72 -17.96
CA ARG A 40 0.06 5.12 -18.23
C ARG A 40 -1.11 6.09 -18.14
N LYS A 41 -2.32 5.66 -18.45
CA LYS A 41 -3.53 6.51 -18.43
C LYS A 41 -4.33 6.40 -17.13
N SER A 42 -3.96 5.48 -16.26
CA SER A 42 -4.66 5.26 -15.00
C SER A 42 -4.29 6.34 -13.96
N THR A 43 -5.30 6.81 -13.24
CA THR A 43 -5.11 7.73 -12.09
C THR A 43 -4.97 7.00 -10.76
N HIS A 44 -5.08 5.66 -10.78
CA HIS A 44 -4.98 4.86 -9.56
C HIS A 44 -3.58 4.97 -8.93
N PRO A 45 -3.45 5.15 -7.59
CA PRO A 45 -2.15 5.34 -6.94
C PRO A 45 -1.13 4.22 -7.20
N VAL A 46 -1.59 2.96 -7.28
CA VAL A 46 -0.74 1.80 -7.61
C VAL A 46 -0.24 1.88 -9.05
N ALA A 47 -1.13 2.17 -10.01
CA ALA A 47 -0.76 2.34 -11.42
C ALA A 47 0.27 3.45 -11.61
N GLN A 48 0.06 4.59 -10.96
CA GLN A 48 1.00 5.71 -10.97
C GLN A 48 2.39 5.34 -10.40
N ALA A 49 2.43 4.46 -9.39
CA ALA A 49 3.69 3.94 -8.86
C ALA A 49 4.42 3.04 -9.86
N VAL A 50 3.68 2.16 -10.54
CA VAL A 50 4.21 1.31 -11.62
C VAL A 50 4.78 2.16 -12.74
N VAL A 51 4.04 3.17 -13.20
CA VAL A 51 4.48 4.10 -14.26
C VAL A 51 5.77 4.81 -13.86
N ARG A 52 5.81 5.45 -12.68
CA ARG A 52 7.02 6.13 -12.20
C ARG A 52 8.23 5.20 -12.09
N TYR A 53 8.01 3.96 -11.67
CA TYR A 53 9.09 2.99 -11.58
C TYR A 53 9.61 2.59 -12.97
N ALA A 54 8.72 2.25 -13.90
CA ALA A 54 9.08 1.87 -15.25
C ALA A 54 9.82 3.01 -16.01
N GLU A 55 9.36 4.27 -15.84
CA GLU A 55 10.03 5.43 -16.43
C GLU A 55 11.46 5.62 -15.86
N LYS A 56 11.66 5.36 -14.56
CA LYS A 56 13.01 5.40 -13.95
C LYS A 56 13.95 4.31 -14.45
N GLN A 57 13.40 3.23 -15.02
CA GLN A 57 14.15 2.14 -15.63
C GLN A 57 14.30 2.33 -17.14
N ASP A 58 14.05 3.54 -17.66
CA ASP A 58 14.14 3.89 -19.08
C ASP A 58 13.26 2.99 -19.98
N SER A 59 12.14 2.47 -19.45
CA SER A 59 11.20 1.63 -20.20
C SER A 59 10.49 2.45 -21.26
N VAL A 60 10.31 1.85 -22.44
CA VAL A 60 9.68 2.51 -23.59
C VAL A 60 8.25 1.97 -23.76
N PRO A 61 7.24 2.84 -23.87
CA PRO A 61 5.88 2.39 -24.11
C PRO A 61 5.74 1.63 -25.42
N MET A 62 4.93 0.56 -25.40
CA MET A 62 4.58 -0.25 -26.57
C MET A 62 3.24 0.20 -27.17
N GLU A 63 2.97 -0.21 -28.40
CA GLU A 63 1.70 0.08 -29.07
C GLU A 63 0.55 -0.69 -28.43
N ILE A 64 -0.55 0.01 -28.12
CA ILE A 64 -1.82 -0.58 -27.67
C ILE A 64 -2.86 -0.39 -28.75
N THR A 65 -3.46 -1.48 -29.21
CA THR A 65 -4.51 -1.45 -30.26
C THR A 65 -5.91 -1.58 -29.66
N ASP A 66 -6.05 -2.20 -28.50
CA ASP A 66 -7.31 -2.31 -27.73
C ASP A 66 -7.01 -2.31 -26.23
N MET A 67 -7.90 -1.69 -25.43
CA MET A 67 -7.76 -1.65 -23.97
C MET A 67 -9.14 -1.53 -23.31
N ARG A 68 -9.38 -2.38 -22.33
CA ARG A 68 -10.60 -2.41 -21.54
C ARG A 68 -10.27 -2.45 -20.05
N GLU A 69 -10.82 -1.53 -19.31
CA GLU A 69 -10.75 -1.54 -17.85
C GLU A 69 -11.77 -2.54 -17.26
N LEU A 70 -11.32 -3.36 -16.32
CA LEU A 70 -12.10 -4.34 -15.58
C LEU A 70 -12.24 -3.83 -14.14
N ALA A 71 -13.37 -3.21 -13.84
CA ALA A 71 -13.60 -2.49 -12.58
C ALA A 71 -13.24 -3.34 -11.34
N GLY A 72 -12.33 -2.82 -10.51
CA GLY A 72 -11.87 -3.48 -9.29
C GLY A 72 -10.89 -4.65 -9.50
N HIS A 73 -10.53 -5.00 -10.75
CA HIS A 73 -9.66 -6.15 -11.06
C HIS A 73 -8.37 -5.74 -11.79
N GLY A 74 -8.47 -4.81 -12.74
CA GLY A 74 -7.33 -4.38 -13.56
C GLY A 74 -7.71 -4.03 -14.98
N VAL A 75 -6.85 -4.36 -15.92
CA VAL A 75 -6.96 -3.98 -17.34
C VAL A 75 -6.68 -5.18 -18.25
N GLU A 76 -7.46 -5.32 -19.29
CA GLU A 76 -7.22 -6.19 -20.44
C GLU A 76 -6.83 -5.32 -21.64
N ALA A 77 -5.75 -5.67 -22.33
CA ALA A 77 -5.25 -4.90 -23.46
C ALA A 77 -4.64 -5.80 -24.54
N ILE A 78 -4.55 -5.26 -25.76
CA ILE A 78 -3.73 -5.84 -26.83
C ILE A 78 -2.48 -4.96 -26.97
N VAL A 79 -1.33 -5.49 -26.59
CA VAL A 79 -0.03 -4.80 -26.63
C VAL A 79 0.88 -5.49 -27.65
N ASN A 80 1.29 -4.78 -28.68
CA ASN A 80 2.06 -5.34 -29.80
C ASN A 80 1.44 -6.65 -30.37
N GLY A 81 0.11 -6.69 -30.49
CA GLY A 81 -0.63 -7.83 -31.01
C GLY A 81 -0.78 -9.01 -30.03
N ARG A 82 -0.31 -8.91 -28.82
CA ARG A 82 -0.46 -9.93 -27.75
C ARG A 82 -1.53 -9.53 -26.76
N GLN A 83 -2.34 -10.49 -26.32
CA GLN A 83 -3.31 -10.26 -25.25
C GLN A 83 -2.59 -10.14 -23.90
N VAL A 84 -2.85 -9.06 -23.20
CA VAL A 84 -2.23 -8.74 -21.91
C VAL A 84 -3.30 -8.50 -20.85
N LEU A 85 -3.13 -9.09 -19.68
CA LEU A 85 -3.90 -8.81 -18.47
C LEU A 85 -2.96 -8.21 -17.43
N VAL A 86 -3.33 -7.07 -16.87
CA VAL A 86 -2.60 -6.40 -15.77
C VAL A 86 -3.58 -6.07 -14.66
N GLY A 87 -3.30 -6.47 -13.43
CA GLY A 87 -4.18 -6.16 -12.32
C GLY A 87 -3.85 -6.91 -11.04
N ASN A 88 -4.87 -7.16 -10.23
CA ASN A 88 -4.71 -7.92 -8.99
C ASN A 88 -4.75 -9.45 -9.24
N ILE A 89 -4.42 -10.23 -8.21
CA ILE A 89 -4.39 -11.71 -8.30
C ILE A 89 -5.77 -12.29 -8.69
N ARG A 90 -6.87 -11.65 -8.28
CA ARG A 90 -8.22 -12.11 -8.58
C ARG A 90 -8.51 -12.09 -10.08
N LEU A 91 -7.97 -11.10 -10.80
CA LEU A 91 -8.11 -11.02 -12.25
C LEU A 91 -7.58 -12.28 -12.95
N LEU A 92 -6.41 -12.77 -12.54
CA LEU A 92 -5.82 -13.95 -13.13
C LEU A 92 -6.54 -15.23 -12.68
N ALA A 93 -6.97 -15.29 -11.42
CA ALA A 93 -7.74 -16.41 -10.89
C ALA A 93 -9.08 -16.59 -11.63
N GLU A 94 -9.80 -15.51 -11.97
CA GLU A 94 -11.05 -15.55 -12.75
C GLU A 94 -10.84 -16.00 -14.22
N ARG A 95 -9.61 -16.01 -14.68
CA ARG A 95 -9.21 -16.47 -16.03
C ARG A 95 -8.49 -17.83 -15.99
N ASP A 96 -8.55 -18.53 -14.85
CA ASP A 96 -7.88 -19.82 -14.63
C ASP A 96 -6.35 -19.77 -14.89
N ILE A 97 -5.72 -18.60 -14.70
CA ILE A 97 -4.28 -18.42 -14.85
C ILE A 97 -3.62 -18.56 -13.47
N PRO A 98 -2.82 -19.62 -13.25
CA PRO A 98 -2.17 -19.84 -11.97
C PRO A 98 -1.08 -18.78 -11.70
N VAL A 99 -1.03 -18.32 -10.46
CA VAL A 99 0.04 -17.44 -9.96
C VAL A 99 0.86 -18.16 -8.89
N PRO A 100 2.11 -17.76 -8.62
CA PRO A 100 2.89 -18.28 -7.49
C PRO A 100 2.11 -18.17 -6.17
N LYS A 101 2.12 -19.24 -5.35
CA LYS A 101 1.35 -19.29 -4.10
C LYS A 101 1.76 -18.19 -3.11
N GLU A 102 3.05 -17.87 -3.10
CA GLU A 102 3.65 -16.85 -2.24
C GLU A 102 3.01 -15.46 -2.43
N LEU A 103 2.47 -15.20 -3.63
CA LEU A 103 1.79 -13.92 -3.91
C LEU A 103 0.43 -13.83 -3.23
N SER A 104 -0.26 -14.95 -3.04
CA SER A 104 -1.57 -14.98 -2.36
C SER A 104 -1.46 -14.64 -0.88
N ASP A 105 -0.33 -14.98 -0.27
CA ASP A 105 -0.02 -14.72 1.15
C ASP A 105 0.78 -13.42 1.33
N SER A 106 1.05 -12.70 0.24
CA SER A 106 1.83 -11.47 0.29
C SER A 106 1.11 -10.38 1.08
N VAL A 107 1.85 -9.73 1.96
CA VAL A 107 1.41 -8.53 2.70
C VAL A 107 1.56 -7.24 1.88
N SER A 108 2.28 -7.32 0.75
CA SER A 108 2.44 -6.20 -0.19
C SER A 108 1.25 -6.11 -1.15
N THR A 109 1.02 -4.93 -1.71
CA THR A 109 0.13 -4.79 -2.86
C THR A 109 0.78 -5.47 -4.06
N VAL A 110 0.06 -6.40 -4.68
CA VAL A 110 0.55 -7.18 -5.82
C VAL A 110 -0.09 -6.69 -7.10
N VAL A 111 0.72 -6.39 -8.10
CA VAL A 111 0.28 -6.20 -9.49
C VAL A 111 0.84 -7.37 -10.30
N VAL A 112 -0.05 -8.16 -10.90
CA VAL A 112 0.30 -9.30 -11.74
C VAL A 112 0.11 -8.97 -13.22
N CYS A 113 0.92 -9.62 -14.06
CA CYS A 113 0.81 -9.54 -15.51
C CYS A 113 0.69 -10.95 -16.09
N ALA A 114 -0.25 -11.12 -17.03
CA ALA A 114 -0.34 -12.32 -17.86
C ALA A 114 -0.33 -11.93 -19.33
N ILE A 115 0.24 -12.78 -20.17
CA ILE A 115 0.38 -12.56 -21.61
C ILE A 115 -0.07 -13.84 -22.33
N ASP A 116 -1.00 -13.71 -23.28
CA ASP A 116 -1.58 -14.81 -24.05
C ASP A 116 -2.06 -15.98 -23.15
N GLY A 117 -2.71 -15.63 -22.04
CA GLY A 117 -3.27 -16.60 -21.07
C GLY A 117 -2.25 -17.27 -20.16
N LYS A 118 -1.00 -16.78 -20.09
CA LYS A 118 0.04 -17.31 -19.20
C LYS A 118 0.56 -16.23 -18.26
N TYR A 119 0.78 -16.57 -17.01
CA TYR A 119 1.45 -15.70 -16.07
C TYR A 119 2.84 -15.31 -16.55
N ALA A 120 3.13 -14.00 -16.59
CA ALA A 120 4.39 -13.46 -17.13
C ALA A 120 5.26 -12.80 -16.06
N GLY A 121 4.67 -12.37 -14.95
CA GLY A 121 5.43 -11.75 -13.88
C GLY A 121 4.55 -10.92 -12.94
N HIS A 122 5.19 -10.28 -11.97
CA HIS A 122 4.52 -9.44 -11.00
C HIS A 122 5.40 -8.31 -10.47
N LEU A 123 4.75 -7.31 -9.87
CA LEU A 123 5.36 -6.29 -9.05
C LEU A 123 4.79 -6.34 -7.65
N LEU A 124 5.66 -6.18 -6.65
CA LEU A 124 5.26 -5.92 -5.28
C LEU A 124 5.40 -4.44 -5.00
N LEU A 125 4.38 -3.85 -4.37
CA LEU A 125 4.37 -2.45 -4.00
C LEU A 125 4.02 -2.31 -2.52
N SER A 126 4.64 -1.34 -1.87
CA SER A 126 4.32 -0.97 -0.49
C SER A 126 4.22 0.54 -0.37
N ASP A 127 3.46 0.99 0.62
CA ASP A 127 3.50 2.39 1.03
C ASP A 127 4.85 2.71 1.66
N THR A 128 5.32 3.92 1.52
CA THR A 128 6.66 4.33 1.94
C THR A 128 6.60 5.13 3.22
N LEU A 129 7.41 4.75 4.22
CA LEU A 129 7.61 5.56 5.43
C LEU A 129 8.16 6.94 5.07
N LYS A 130 7.67 7.98 5.74
CA LYS A 130 8.31 9.30 5.71
C LYS A 130 9.72 9.17 6.28
N LYS A 131 10.65 9.95 5.73
CA LYS A 131 12.10 9.86 6.08
C LYS A 131 12.37 10.09 7.56
N ASP A 132 11.55 10.91 8.21
CA ASP A 132 11.65 11.32 9.60
C ASP A 132 10.77 10.51 10.56
N ALA A 133 9.93 9.59 10.05
CA ALA A 133 8.99 8.83 10.87
C ALA A 133 9.68 8.02 11.99
N VAL A 134 10.77 7.30 11.65
CA VAL A 134 11.52 6.51 12.63
C VAL A 134 12.17 7.40 13.69
N ASP A 135 12.74 8.52 13.27
CA ASP A 135 13.36 9.48 14.19
C ASP A 135 12.33 10.17 15.08
N ALA A 136 11.13 10.46 14.57
CA ALA A 136 10.05 11.02 15.36
C ALA A 136 9.61 10.05 16.48
N ILE A 137 9.40 8.77 16.14
CA ILE A 137 9.05 7.75 17.14
C ILE A 137 10.15 7.60 18.19
N ARG A 138 11.43 7.57 17.78
CA ARG A 138 12.55 7.49 18.71
C ARG A 138 12.56 8.67 19.68
N ARG A 139 12.41 9.90 19.17
CA ARG A 139 12.37 11.12 20.03
C ARG A 139 11.22 11.11 21.02
N LEU A 140 10.06 10.58 20.64
CA LEU A 140 8.94 10.43 21.60
C LEU A 140 9.30 9.46 22.71
N LYS A 141 9.97 8.35 22.42
CA LYS A 141 10.49 7.41 23.43
C LYS A 141 11.53 8.08 24.35
N ASP A 142 12.44 8.88 23.80
CA ASP A 142 13.44 9.64 24.56
C ASP A 142 12.80 10.69 25.49
N LEU A 143 11.61 11.19 25.14
CA LEU A 143 10.78 12.09 25.98
C LEU A 143 9.88 11.34 26.98
N ASP A 144 10.12 10.06 27.21
CA ASP A 144 9.39 9.20 28.15
C ASP A 144 7.89 9.08 27.84
N VAL A 145 7.51 9.14 26.54
CA VAL A 145 6.15 8.77 26.12
C VAL A 145 5.99 7.28 26.35
N LYS A 146 5.07 6.90 27.24
CA LYS A 146 4.90 5.53 27.74
C LYS A 146 4.30 4.58 26.71
N ASP A 147 3.29 5.07 26.00
CA ASP A 147 2.52 4.27 25.06
C ASP A 147 2.55 4.93 23.68
N ILE A 148 3.12 4.24 22.70
CA ILE A 148 3.06 4.64 21.30
C ILE A 148 2.34 3.54 20.53
N CYS A 149 1.26 3.87 19.82
CA CYS A 149 0.51 2.89 19.06
C CYS A 149 0.25 3.33 17.62
N LEU A 150 0.17 2.34 16.72
CA LEU A 150 -0.14 2.49 15.31
C LEU A 150 -1.54 1.96 15.05
N LEU A 151 -2.41 2.77 14.44
CA LEU A 151 -3.77 2.41 14.06
C LEU A 151 -3.89 2.45 12.53
N SER A 152 -4.45 1.40 11.91
CA SER A 152 -4.58 1.34 10.46
C SER A 152 -5.76 0.49 9.99
N GLY A 153 -6.34 0.83 8.85
CA GLY A 153 -7.31 -0.01 8.14
C GLY A 153 -6.69 -1.16 7.34
N ASP A 154 -5.35 -1.18 7.21
CA ASP A 154 -4.67 -2.24 6.49
C ASP A 154 -4.71 -3.58 7.23
N LYS A 155 -4.40 -4.67 6.52
CA LYS A 155 -4.27 -5.99 7.15
C LYS A 155 -3.28 -5.96 8.32
N GLN A 156 -3.58 -6.71 9.38
CA GLN A 156 -2.76 -6.74 10.59
C GLN A 156 -1.28 -7.07 10.32
N GLU A 157 -1.01 -7.97 9.36
CA GLU A 157 0.34 -8.40 8.98
C GLU A 157 1.15 -7.23 8.40
N ILE A 158 0.51 -6.38 7.57
CA ILE A 158 1.13 -5.17 7.00
C ILE A 158 1.46 -4.18 8.14
N VAL A 159 0.50 -3.97 9.03
CA VAL A 159 0.66 -3.02 10.15
C VAL A 159 1.78 -3.47 11.09
N ASN A 160 1.90 -4.77 11.35
CA ASN A 160 2.97 -5.34 12.16
C ASN A 160 4.36 -5.08 11.56
N GLN A 161 4.53 -5.22 10.23
CA GLN A 161 5.80 -4.92 9.56
C GLN A 161 6.18 -3.43 9.66
N PHE A 162 5.19 -2.53 9.54
CA PHE A 162 5.44 -1.11 9.74
C PHE A 162 5.80 -0.80 11.19
N ALA A 163 5.11 -1.41 12.16
CA ALA A 163 5.39 -1.25 13.58
C ALA A 163 6.80 -1.70 13.95
N GLU A 164 7.25 -2.85 13.44
CA GLU A 164 8.62 -3.34 13.64
C GLU A 164 9.66 -2.35 13.09
N ARG A 165 9.47 -1.87 11.86
CA ARG A 165 10.38 -0.89 11.23
C ARG A 165 10.41 0.45 11.97
N LEU A 166 9.28 0.88 12.54
CA LEU A 166 9.15 2.12 13.32
C LEU A 166 9.61 1.95 14.77
N GLY A 167 9.75 0.71 15.24
CA GLY A 167 10.02 0.41 16.64
C GLY A 167 8.81 0.69 17.55
N VAL A 168 7.58 0.53 17.05
CA VAL A 168 6.33 0.71 17.82
C VAL A 168 5.87 -0.63 18.35
N ASP A 169 5.55 -0.69 19.66
CA ASP A 169 5.24 -1.95 20.35
C ASP A 169 3.76 -2.36 20.21
N LYS A 170 2.87 -1.39 19.97
CA LYS A 170 1.42 -1.62 19.84
C LYS A 170 0.92 -1.21 18.46
N ALA A 171 0.38 -2.16 17.73
CA ALA A 171 -0.10 -1.92 16.37
C ALA A 171 -1.39 -2.68 16.09
N TYR A 172 -2.37 -1.99 15.53
CA TYR A 172 -3.71 -2.51 15.28
C TYR A 172 -4.09 -2.29 13.83
N GLY A 173 -4.32 -3.38 13.14
CA GLY A 173 -4.76 -3.43 11.75
C GLY A 173 -6.24 -3.78 11.60
N ASN A 174 -6.72 -3.82 10.36
CA ASN A 174 -8.12 -4.12 9.99
C ASN A 174 -9.15 -3.21 10.67
N LEU A 175 -8.77 -1.99 11.07
CA LEU A 175 -9.65 -1.06 11.76
C LEU A 175 -10.51 -0.28 10.77
N LEU A 176 -11.81 -0.26 10.99
CA LEU A 176 -12.71 0.71 10.38
C LEU A 176 -12.55 2.09 11.07
N PRO A 177 -12.99 3.19 10.45
CA PRO A 177 -12.93 4.51 11.07
C PRO A 177 -13.59 4.56 12.46
N GLU A 178 -14.73 3.88 12.63
CA GLU A 178 -15.42 3.74 13.92
C GLU A 178 -14.62 2.96 14.95
N ASP A 179 -13.84 1.94 14.54
CA ASP A 179 -13.00 1.17 15.47
C ASP A 179 -11.85 2.02 16.00
N LYS A 180 -11.24 2.85 15.13
CA LYS A 180 -10.21 3.82 15.54
C LYS A 180 -10.77 4.81 16.56
N ALA A 181 -11.97 5.35 16.29
CA ALA A 181 -12.64 6.29 17.19
C ALA A 181 -12.92 5.66 18.55
N ALA A 182 -13.51 4.45 18.57
CA ALA A 182 -13.79 3.71 19.79
C ALA A 182 -12.51 3.35 20.57
N TYR A 183 -11.40 3.08 19.85
CA TYR A 183 -10.11 2.83 20.50
C TYR A 183 -9.58 4.06 21.23
N ILE A 184 -9.61 5.24 20.59
CA ILE A 184 -9.17 6.50 21.22
C ILE A 184 -10.08 6.89 22.36
N GLU A 185 -11.40 6.81 22.22
CA GLU A 185 -12.36 7.09 23.28
C GLU A 185 -12.12 6.23 24.51
N ARG A 186 -11.82 4.94 24.33
CA ARG A 186 -11.47 4.04 25.45
C ARG A 186 -10.17 4.47 26.14
N LEU A 187 -9.14 4.89 25.37
CA LEU A 187 -7.87 5.35 25.95
C LEU A 187 -8.03 6.65 26.73
N THR A 188 -8.80 7.60 26.21
CA THR A 188 -9.05 8.90 26.90
C THR A 188 -9.91 8.74 28.16
N ALA A 189 -10.72 7.68 28.24
CA ALA A 189 -11.51 7.37 29.43
C ALA A 189 -10.67 6.74 30.56
N GLU A 190 -9.43 6.32 30.33
CA GLU A 190 -8.56 5.75 31.36
C GLU A 190 -8.03 6.88 32.27
N PRO A 191 -8.14 6.74 33.62
CA PRO A 191 -7.54 7.68 34.55
C PRO A 191 -6.03 7.81 34.32
N ASP A 192 -5.49 9.02 34.44
CA ASP A 192 -4.06 9.33 34.33
C ASP A 192 -3.47 9.18 32.90
N LYS A 193 -4.29 8.94 31.89
CA LYS A 193 -3.86 9.00 30.50
C LYS A 193 -4.18 10.35 29.85
N SER A 194 -3.22 10.85 29.09
CA SER A 194 -3.41 11.95 28.15
C SER A 194 -3.04 11.42 26.76
N VAL A 195 -3.98 11.47 25.85
CA VAL A 195 -3.89 10.84 24.53
C VAL A 195 -3.75 11.90 23.45
N ALA A 196 -2.63 11.87 22.76
CA ALA A 196 -2.48 12.59 21.49
C ALA A 196 -2.75 11.64 20.32
N PHE A 197 -3.50 12.11 19.33
CA PHE A 197 -3.69 11.42 18.07
C PHE A 197 -3.09 12.24 16.93
N VAL A 198 -2.29 11.58 16.10
CA VAL A 198 -1.63 12.17 14.93
C VAL A 198 -2.21 11.54 13.67
N GLY A 199 -2.85 12.34 12.82
CA GLY A 199 -3.53 11.88 11.61
C GLY A 199 -3.44 12.88 10.47
N ASP A 200 -3.89 12.50 9.27
CA ASP A 200 -3.87 13.38 8.08
C ASP A 200 -5.06 14.34 7.99
N GLY A 201 -6.02 14.22 8.90
CA GLY A 201 -7.20 15.09 9.02
C GLY A 201 -8.32 14.80 8.01
N MET A 202 -8.10 14.05 6.94
CA MET A 202 -9.13 13.80 5.92
C MET A 202 -10.09 12.69 6.36
N ASN A 203 -9.56 11.57 6.81
CA ASN A 203 -10.35 10.41 7.22
C ASN A 203 -10.46 10.27 8.75
N ASP A 204 -9.60 10.97 9.48
CA ASP A 204 -9.45 10.82 10.93
C ASP A 204 -10.04 11.98 11.74
N ALA A 205 -10.81 12.89 11.11
CA ALA A 205 -11.42 14.04 11.79
C ALA A 205 -12.22 13.67 13.06
N PRO A 206 -13.04 12.59 13.07
CA PRO A 206 -13.72 12.17 14.29
C PRO A 206 -12.74 11.69 15.38
N VAL A 207 -11.67 11.01 14.98
CA VAL A 207 -10.65 10.46 15.90
C VAL A 207 -9.83 11.59 16.53
N LEU A 208 -9.45 12.59 15.71
CA LEU A 208 -8.78 13.81 16.18
C LEU A 208 -9.62 14.56 17.22
N ALA A 209 -10.94 14.64 17.01
CA ALA A 209 -11.85 15.33 17.92
C ALA A 209 -12.07 14.61 19.27
N LEU A 210 -11.86 13.29 19.32
CA LEU A 210 -12.00 12.46 20.51
C LEU A 210 -10.72 12.38 21.36
N SER A 211 -9.57 12.76 20.79
CA SER A 211 -8.31 12.79 21.52
C SER A 211 -8.16 14.05 22.37
N ASP A 212 -7.34 14.00 23.43
CA ASP A 212 -7.02 15.19 24.23
C ASP A 212 -6.21 16.22 23.43
N VAL A 213 -5.39 15.72 22.49
CA VAL A 213 -4.61 16.54 21.56
C VAL A 213 -4.67 15.91 20.18
N GLY A 214 -5.25 16.61 19.21
CA GLY A 214 -5.26 16.24 17.79
C GLY A 214 -4.16 16.99 17.03
N ILE A 215 -3.37 16.29 16.21
CA ILE A 215 -2.24 16.83 15.41
C ILE A 215 -2.40 16.42 13.96
#